data_476492c2ee4d8d49c37e9dd732d89ae0
#
_entry.id   476492c2ee4d8d49c37e9dd732d89ae0
#
_cell.length_a   1.000
_cell.length_b   1.000
_cell.length_c   1.000
_cell.angle_alpha   90.00
_cell.angle_beta   90.00
_cell.angle_gamma   90.00
#
_symmetry.space_group_name_H-M   'P 1'
#
loop_
_entity.id
_entity.type
_entity.pdbx_description
1 polymer ?
#
loop_
_entity_poly.entity_id
_entity_poly.type
_entity_poly.pdbx_seq_one_letter_code
_entity_poly.pdbx_strand_id
1 'polypeptide(L)'
;SLGGHIAGFVATEKPSKISGIIMIDTPVRPPDYEYDKHVGSGPLRLIKYYPDKKTILGRFRLMPKQECENDWYLRYVAEYAVKQTEEGWRWKFDDSLFYKLGRPKGYEYIFKCPSLFIAGGKSLLMGSKILEYMQSTFKENMEFVSIDNAAHHVPIDAPKEVIKIIKETISKWL
;
A
#
# COMPACT_ATOMS: atom_id res chain seq x y z
N SER A 1 1.63 -0.35 0.26
CA SER A 1 1.17 0.60 1.27
C SER A 1 1.03 -0.06 2.64
N LEU A 2 -0.15 0.05 3.31
CA LEU A 2 -0.36 -0.47 4.67
C LEU A 2 0.05 -1.94 4.84
N GLY A 3 -0.26 -2.79 3.87
CA GLY A 3 0.16 -4.20 3.89
C GLY A 3 1.67 -4.37 3.95
N GLY A 4 2.42 -3.50 3.27
CA GLY A 4 3.88 -3.48 3.33
C GLY A 4 4.42 -3.10 4.71
N HIS A 5 3.77 -2.15 5.41
CA HIS A 5 4.12 -1.85 6.81
C HIS A 5 3.90 -3.04 7.73
N ILE A 6 2.77 -3.75 7.59
CA ILE A 6 2.47 -4.95 8.37
C ILE A 6 3.50 -6.05 8.07
N ALA A 7 3.80 -6.28 6.79
CA ALA A 7 4.79 -7.26 6.38
C ALA A 7 6.20 -6.91 6.91
N GLY A 8 6.60 -5.64 6.83
CA GLY A 8 7.86 -5.16 7.40
C GLY A 8 7.96 -5.35 8.91
N PHE A 9 6.88 -5.07 9.63
CA PHE A 9 6.78 -5.33 11.07
C PHE A 9 6.97 -6.82 11.38
N VAL A 10 6.25 -7.70 10.68
CA VAL A 10 6.37 -9.15 10.90
C VAL A 10 7.78 -9.66 10.56
N ALA A 11 8.39 -9.15 9.47
CA ALA A 11 9.75 -9.54 9.09
C ALA A 11 10.80 -9.11 10.14
N THR A 12 10.58 -7.97 10.81
CA THR A 12 11.44 -7.48 11.89
C THR A 12 11.27 -8.32 13.16
N GLU A 13 10.02 -8.55 13.59
CA GLU A 13 9.70 -9.22 14.86
C GLU A 13 9.87 -10.73 14.78
N LYS A 14 9.70 -11.33 13.62
CA LYS A 14 9.71 -12.79 13.41
C LYS A 14 10.58 -13.19 12.22
N PRO A 15 11.85 -12.78 12.17
CA PRO A 15 12.70 -12.97 10.99
C PRO A 15 12.86 -14.45 10.58
N SER A 16 12.85 -15.39 11.54
CA SER A 16 12.96 -16.83 11.25
C SER A 16 11.74 -17.43 10.55
N LYS A 17 10.63 -16.68 10.45
CA LYS A 17 9.38 -17.11 9.79
C LYS A 17 9.21 -16.55 8.39
N ILE A 18 10.10 -15.67 7.97
CA ILE A 18 9.98 -14.92 6.72
C ILE A 18 11.18 -15.22 5.83
N SER A 19 10.94 -15.86 4.70
CA SER A 19 11.97 -16.21 3.71
C SER A 19 12.32 -15.04 2.78
N GLY A 20 11.42 -14.10 2.60
CA GLY A 20 11.62 -12.91 1.78
C GLY A 20 10.43 -11.96 1.91
N ILE A 21 10.61 -10.69 1.58
CA ILE A 21 9.58 -9.67 1.65
C ILE A 21 9.52 -8.83 0.37
N ILE A 22 8.33 -8.60 -0.14
CA ILE A 22 8.09 -7.68 -1.24
C ILE A 22 7.16 -6.57 -0.74
N MET A 23 7.65 -5.35 -0.75
CA MET A 23 6.91 -4.16 -0.36
C MET A 23 6.58 -3.33 -1.61
N ILE A 24 5.32 -3.01 -1.80
CA ILE A 24 4.87 -2.23 -2.97
C ILE A 24 4.37 -0.87 -2.49
N ASP A 25 5.06 0.15 -2.91
CA ASP A 25 4.79 1.58 -2.66
C ASP A 25 4.43 1.88 -1.19
N THR A 26 5.25 1.35 -0.28
CA THR A 26 5.09 1.48 1.16
C THR A 26 6.06 2.55 1.69
N PRO A 27 5.59 3.77 1.99
CA PRO A 27 6.48 4.87 2.38
C PRO A 27 6.97 4.71 3.82
N VAL A 28 8.15 4.14 4.00
CA VAL A 28 8.85 4.14 5.30
C VAL A 28 9.52 5.50 5.47
N ARG A 29 9.05 6.26 6.41
CA ARG A 29 9.48 7.65 6.64
C ARG A 29 10.60 7.69 7.67
N PRO A 30 11.54 8.65 7.55
CA PRO A 30 12.55 8.87 8.58
C PRO A 30 11.91 9.21 9.93
N PRO A 31 12.60 8.96 11.05
CA PRO A 31 12.07 9.21 12.40
C PRO A 31 11.64 10.65 12.67
N ASP A 32 12.33 11.60 12.05
CA ASP A 32 12.11 13.05 12.14
C ASP A 32 11.14 13.59 11.08
N TYR A 33 10.46 12.70 10.34
CA TYR A 33 9.55 13.12 9.29
C TYR A 33 8.38 13.92 9.84
N GLU A 34 8.29 15.18 9.43
CA GLU A 34 7.16 16.04 9.75
C GLU A 34 5.97 15.73 8.84
N TYR A 35 4.91 15.24 9.44
CA TYR A 35 3.64 15.07 8.74
C TYR A 35 2.93 16.40 8.57
N ASP A 36 2.41 16.65 7.37
CA ASP A 36 1.51 17.77 7.16
C ASP A 36 0.35 17.71 8.16
N LYS A 37 0.12 18.78 8.91
CA LYS A 37 -0.87 18.82 10.03
C LYS A 37 -2.28 18.42 9.58
N HIS A 38 -2.56 18.53 8.29
CA HIS A 38 -3.86 18.22 7.70
C HIS A 38 -3.99 16.77 7.22
N VAL A 39 -2.92 15.99 7.16
CA VAL A 39 -2.97 14.60 6.69
C VAL A 39 -3.33 13.68 7.86
N GLY A 40 -4.52 13.11 7.83
CA GLY A 40 -4.96 12.05 8.75
C GLY A 40 -5.67 12.50 10.02
N SER A 41 -6.07 13.77 10.12
CA SER A 41 -6.94 14.28 11.19
C SER A 41 -8.42 14.34 10.80
N GLY A 42 -8.81 13.62 9.77
CA GLY A 42 -10.22 13.55 9.36
C GLY A 42 -11.10 12.97 10.48
N PRO A 43 -12.34 13.44 10.62
CA PRO A 43 -13.27 12.88 11.59
C PRO A 43 -13.46 11.39 11.34
N LEU A 44 -13.69 10.62 12.40
CA LEU A 44 -14.16 9.24 12.33
C LEU A 44 -15.27 9.17 11.28
N ARG A 45 -15.01 8.51 10.17
CA ARG A 45 -16.06 8.28 9.17
C ARG A 45 -16.99 7.23 9.76
N LEU A 46 -18.21 7.64 10.07
CA LEU A 46 -19.27 6.71 10.39
C LEU A 46 -19.46 5.75 9.20
N ILE A 47 -19.68 4.47 9.50
CA ILE A 47 -20.02 3.47 8.49
C ILE A 47 -21.19 3.98 7.68
N LYS A 48 -21.02 4.06 6.37
CA LYS A 48 -22.06 4.54 5.46
C LYS A 48 -22.68 3.34 4.73
N TYR A 49 -24.00 3.27 4.77
CA TYR A 49 -24.79 2.32 4.02
C TYR A 49 -25.37 2.95 2.76
N TYR A 50 -25.51 2.15 1.72
CA TYR A 50 -26.03 2.55 0.43
C TYR A 50 -27.22 1.66 0.06
N PRO A 51 -28.24 2.20 -0.62
CA PRO A 51 -29.47 1.45 -0.92
C PRO A 51 -29.26 0.26 -1.84
N ASP A 52 -28.29 0.36 -2.75
CA ASP A 52 -28.02 -0.68 -3.76
C ASP A 52 -26.55 -0.74 -4.15
N LYS A 53 -26.17 -1.85 -4.79
CA LYS A 53 -24.80 -2.13 -5.23
C LYS A 53 -24.30 -1.14 -6.29
N LYS A 54 -25.16 -0.71 -7.20
CA LYS A 54 -24.80 0.22 -8.27
C LYS A 54 -24.39 1.58 -7.69
N THR A 55 -25.16 2.05 -6.72
CA THR A 55 -24.90 3.33 -6.04
C THR A 55 -23.55 3.33 -5.33
N ILE A 56 -23.23 2.27 -4.56
CA ILE A 56 -21.96 2.20 -3.86
C ILE A 56 -20.79 2.03 -4.83
N LEU A 57 -20.90 1.19 -5.86
CA LEU A 57 -19.84 1.01 -6.86
C LEU A 57 -19.52 2.31 -7.58
N GLY A 58 -20.52 3.14 -7.89
CA GLY A 58 -20.32 4.48 -8.46
C GLY A 58 -19.55 5.44 -7.55
N ARG A 59 -19.37 5.11 -6.27
CA ARG A 59 -18.59 5.87 -5.29
C ARG A 59 -17.18 5.34 -5.07
N PHE A 60 -16.81 4.25 -5.75
CA PHE A 60 -15.45 3.71 -5.62
C PHE A 60 -14.41 4.73 -6.07
N ARG A 61 -13.39 4.91 -5.25
CA ARG A 61 -12.24 5.78 -5.55
C ARG A 61 -10.99 5.16 -4.94
N LEU A 62 -9.90 5.25 -5.67
CA LEU A 62 -8.57 4.96 -5.11
C LEU A 62 -8.16 6.08 -4.13
N MET A 63 -7.44 5.71 -3.09
CA MET A 63 -6.90 6.64 -2.09
C MET A 63 -5.42 6.34 -1.85
N PRO A 64 -4.50 7.25 -2.18
CA PRO A 64 -4.74 8.57 -2.78
C PRO A 64 -5.42 8.48 -4.15
N LYS A 65 -6.09 9.56 -4.56
CA LYS A 65 -6.72 9.62 -5.87
C LYS A 65 -5.66 9.54 -6.96
N GLN A 66 -5.88 8.65 -7.92
CA GLN A 66 -5.04 8.53 -9.10
C GLN A 66 -5.91 8.13 -10.31
N GLU A 67 -5.44 8.44 -11.49
CA GLU A 67 -6.01 7.95 -12.74
C GLU A 67 -5.55 6.50 -12.95
N CYS A 68 -6.39 5.68 -13.56
CA CYS A 68 -6.09 4.30 -13.86
C CYS A 68 -6.57 3.96 -15.26
N GLU A 69 -5.65 3.56 -16.13
CA GLU A 69 -5.99 3.13 -17.49
C GLU A 69 -6.65 1.74 -17.53
N ASN A 70 -6.44 0.92 -16.50
CA ASN A 70 -7.01 -0.41 -16.38
C ASN A 70 -8.41 -0.38 -15.71
N ASP A 71 -9.36 0.33 -16.31
CA ASP A 71 -10.72 0.51 -15.77
C ASP A 71 -11.43 -0.84 -15.46
N TRP A 72 -11.22 -1.85 -16.30
CA TRP A 72 -11.75 -3.19 -16.08
C TRP A 72 -11.24 -3.81 -14.76
N TYR A 73 -9.96 -3.61 -14.43
CA TYR A 73 -9.38 -4.13 -13.20
C TYR A 73 -9.86 -3.33 -11.99
N LEU A 74 -9.96 -2.01 -12.16
CA LEU A 74 -10.51 -1.14 -11.13
C LEU A 74 -11.95 -1.52 -10.77
N ARG A 75 -12.79 -1.80 -11.77
CA ARG A 75 -14.15 -2.29 -11.57
C ARG A 75 -14.18 -3.64 -10.87
N TYR A 76 -13.33 -4.56 -11.29
CA TYR A 76 -13.19 -5.86 -10.64
C TYR A 76 -12.87 -5.71 -9.15
N VAL A 77 -11.88 -4.88 -8.79
CA VAL A 77 -11.54 -4.60 -7.38
C VAL A 77 -12.72 -3.98 -6.63
N ALA A 78 -13.42 -3.02 -7.24
CA ALA A 78 -14.60 -2.39 -6.64
C ALA A 78 -15.72 -3.38 -6.33
N GLU A 79 -16.00 -4.30 -7.26
CA GLU A 79 -17.01 -5.35 -7.09
C GLU A 79 -16.76 -6.24 -5.86
N TYR A 80 -15.49 -6.57 -5.60
CA TYR A 80 -15.09 -7.38 -4.44
C TYR A 80 -14.89 -6.57 -3.16
N ALA A 81 -14.83 -5.24 -3.25
CA ALA A 81 -14.66 -4.37 -2.10
C ALA A 81 -15.94 -4.08 -1.31
N VAL A 82 -17.09 -4.51 -1.79
CA VAL A 82 -18.40 -4.24 -1.18
C VAL A 82 -19.04 -5.51 -0.61
N LYS A 83 -19.93 -5.33 0.36
CA LYS A 83 -20.79 -6.38 0.90
C LYS A 83 -22.18 -5.84 1.20
N GLN A 84 -23.16 -6.73 1.12
CA GLN A 84 -24.53 -6.48 1.56
C GLN A 84 -24.69 -6.82 3.03
N THR A 85 -25.46 -6.02 3.74
CA THR A 85 -25.87 -6.21 5.15
C THR A 85 -27.37 -5.96 5.26
N GLU A 86 -27.95 -6.13 6.43
CA GLU A 86 -29.35 -5.83 6.70
C GLU A 86 -29.67 -4.34 6.49
N GLU A 87 -28.71 -3.47 6.80
CA GLU A 87 -28.88 -2.02 6.66
C GLU A 87 -28.61 -1.51 5.23
N GLY A 88 -28.16 -2.39 4.32
CA GLY A 88 -27.84 -2.05 2.94
C GLY A 88 -26.43 -2.41 2.52
N TRP A 89 -25.94 -1.82 1.44
CA TRP A 89 -24.61 -2.06 0.92
C TRP A 89 -23.55 -1.18 1.58
N ARG A 90 -22.42 -1.77 1.95
CA ARG A 90 -21.27 -1.02 2.50
C ARG A 90 -19.95 -1.53 1.96
N TRP A 91 -18.88 -0.74 2.17
CA TRP A 91 -17.51 -1.19 1.92
C TRP A 91 -17.14 -2.29 2.92
N LYS A 92 -16.35 -3.26 2.48
CA LYS A 92 -15.73 -4.27 3.38
C LYS A 92 -14.67 -3.64 4.26
N PHE A 93 -14.03 -2.57 3.77
CA PHE A 93 -13.01 -1.84 4.49
C PHE A 93 -13.54 -1.31 5.82
N ASP A 94 -12.73 -1.40 6.87
CA ASP A 94 -13.04 -0.80 8.16
C ASP A 94 -12.58 0.66 8.17
N ASP A 95 -13.54 1.59 8.09
CA ASP A 95 -13.26 3.03 8.05
C ASP A 95 -12.53 3.53 9.31
N SER A 96 -12.60 2.79 10.43
CA SER A 96 -11.90 3.10 11.67
C SER A 96 -10.44 2.64 11.70
N LEU A 97 -9.98 1.89 10.70
CA LEU A 97 -8.66 1.25 10.69
C LEU A 97 -7.53 2.26 10.91
N PHE A 98 -7.50 3.32 10.12
CA PHE A 98 -6.44 4.34 10.22
C PHE A 98 -6.51 5.15 11.53
N TYR A 99 -7.68 5.26 12.12
CA TYR A 99 -7.84 5.88 13.43
C TYR A 99 -7.28 4.99 14.54
N LYS A 100 -7.57 3.68 14.49
CA LYS A 100 -7.13 2.70 15.48
C LYS A 100 -5.62 2.44 15.40
N LEU A 101 -5.07 2.35 14.21
CA LEU A 101 -3.64 2.08 14.01
C LEU A 101 -2.75 3.28 14.35
N GLY A 102 -3.32 4.48 14.34
CA GLY A 102 -2.52 5.69 14.45
C GLY A 102 -1.55 5.85 13.26
N ARG A 103 -0.61 6.78 13.38
CA ARG A 103 0.48 6.95 12.41
C ARG A 103 1.67 6.12 12.88
N PRO A 104 2.27 5.29 12.00
CA PRO A 104 3.53 4.63 12.34
C PRO A 104 4.56 5.72 12.67
N LYS A 105 4.94 5.83 13.92
CA LYS A 105 6.01 6.74 14.36
C LYS A 105 7.29 5.92 14.45
N GLY A 106 8.29 6.29 13.64
CA GLY A 106 9.69 5.94 13.88
C GLY A 106 9.97 4.45 14.12
N TYR A 107 9.15 3.55 13.57
CA TYR A 107 9.43 2.13 13.72
C TYR A 107 10.61 1.75 12.84
N GLU A 108 11.67 1.28 13.46
CA GLU A 108 12.86 0.82 12.76
C GLU A 108 12.64 -0.60 12.25
N TYR A 109 12.49 -0.73 10.94
CA TYR A 109 12.45 -2.05 10.30
C TYR A 109 13.86 -2.62 10.18
N ILE A 110 13.99 -3.91 10.51
CA ILE A 110 15.22 -4.69 10.36
C ILE A 110 14.93 -5.88 9.47
N PHE A 111 15.40 -5.84 8.23
CA PHE A 111 15.21 -6.94 7.28
C PHE A 111 16.41 -7.88 7.32
N LYS A 112 16.19 -9.12 7.77
CA LYS A 112 17.20 -10.21 7.79
C LYS A 112 16.98 -11.21 6.67
N CYS A 113 16.05 -10.96 5.77
CA CYS A 113 15.73 -11.77 4.60
C CYS A 113 15.89 -10.96 3.33
N PRO A 114 16.03 -11.60 2.15
CA PRO A 114 15.99 -10.92 0.88
C PRO A 114 14.73 -10.07 0.77
N SER A 115 14.88 -8.83 0.33
CA SER A 115 13.78 -7.87 0.30
C SER A 115 13.74 -7.13 -1.02
N LEU A 116 12.54 -6.89 -1.52
CA LEU A 116 12.30 -6.08 -2.72
C LEU A 116 11.35 -4.93 -2.39
N PHE A 117 11.68 -3.74 -2.85
CA PHE A 117 10.79 -2.59 -2.85
C PHE A 117 10.43 -2.20 -4.28
N ILE A 118 9.14 -2.14 -4.59
CA ILE A 118 8.62 -1.67 -5.88
C ILE A 118 7.95 -0.32 -5.66
N ALA A 119 8.51 0.73 -6.24
CA ALA A 119 7.95 2.08 -6.21
C ALA A 119 7.12 2.40 -7.44
N GLY A 120 6.05 3.18 -7.27
CA GLY A 120 5.41 3.85 -8.38
C GLY A 120 6.12 5.17 -8.68
N GLY A 121 6.62 5.36 -9.89
CA GLY A 121 7.35 6.58 -10.30
C GLY A 121 6.51 7.86 -10.23
N LYS A 122 5.18 7.71 -10.29
CA LYS A 122 4.20 8.82 -10.13
C LYS A 122 3.53 8.84 -8.75
N SER A 123 4.03 8.06 -7.80
CA SER A 123 3.41 7.98 -6.47
C SER A 123 3.56 9.29 -5.70
N LEU A 124 2.43 9.85 -5.29
CA LEU A 124 2.40 11.04 -4.43
C LEU A 124 2.84 10.76 -2.98
N LEU A 125 2.94 9.47 -2.59
CA LEU A 125 3.37 9.08 -1.24
C LEU A 125 4.87 8.84 -1.14
N MET A 126 5.58 8.72 -2.29
CA MET A 126 7.01 8.41 -2.38
C MET A 126 7.81 9.65 -2.81
N GLY A 127 7.81 10.70 -1.99
CA GLY A 127 8.68 11.85 -2.22
C GLY A 127 10.16 11.48 -2.14
N SER A 128 11.04 12.28 -2.81
CA SER A 128 12.48 12.00 -2.91
C SER A 128 13.13 11.75 -1.53
N LYS A 129 12.82 12.55 -0.53
CA LYS A 129 13.32 12.37 0.85
C LYS A 129 13.01 11.01 1.47
N ILE A 130 11.80 10.47 1.18
CA ILE A 130 11.40 9.16 1.67
C ILE A 130 12.17 8.07 0.95
N LEU A 131 12.28 8.17 -0.37
CA LEU A 131 12.99 7.19 -1.19
C LEU A 131 14.49 7.16 -0.86
N GLU A 132 15.13 8.33 -0.74
CA GLU A 132 16.52 8.49 -0.34
C GLU A 132 16.78 7.88 1.06
N TYR A 133 15.90 8.16 2.03
CA TYR A 133 15.99 7.57 3.36
C TYR A 133 15.88 6.04 3.30
N MET A 134 14.90 5.51 2.59
CA MET A 134 14.72 4.07 2.45
C MET A 134 15.91 3.40 1.76
N GLN A 135 16.40 3.97 0.68
CA GLN A 135 17.57 3.46 -0.04
C GLN A 135 18.83 3.48 0.83
N SER A 136 19.08 4.57 1.56
CA SER A 136 20.24 4.66 2.45
C SER A 136 20.16 3.69 3.63
N THR A 137 18.96 3.48 4.18
CA THR A 137 18.74 2.64 5.37
C THR A 137 18.73 1.15 5.04
N PHE A 138 18.16 0.75 3.90
CA PHE A 138 17.90 -0.67 3.58
C PHE A 138 18.76 -1.23 2.45
N LYS A 139 19.72 -0.47 1.90
CA LYS A 139 20.53 -0.82 0.73
C LYS A 139 21.21 -2.19 0.77
N GLU A 140 21.52 -2.69 1.96
CA GLU A 140 22.25 -3.96 2.09
C GLU A 140 21.34 -5.19 1.89
N ASN A 141 20.04 -5.06 2.20
CA ASN A 141 19.11 -6.19 2.22
C ASN A 141 17.89 -6.00 1.32
N MET A 142 17.76 -4.85 0.66
CA MET A 142 16.60 -4.51 -0.15
C MET A 142 16.98 -4.03 -1.54
N GLU A 143 16.48 -4.72 -2.55
CA GLU A 143 16.51 -4.27 -3.94
C GLU A 143 15.41 -3.23 -4.17
N PHE A 144 15.69 -2.17 -4.92
CA PHE A 144 14.73 -1.11 -5.25
C PHE A 144 14.46 -1.08 -6.75
N VAL A 145 13.20 -1.15 -7.13
CA VAL A 145 12.74 -1.07 -8.51
C VAL A 145 11.65 0.01 -8.60
N SER A 146 11.70 0.85 -9.63
CA SER A 146 10.67 1.81 -9.95
C SER A 146 9.91 1.40 -11.20
N ILE A 147 8.59 1.58 -11.19
CA ILE A 147 7.75 1.49 -12.40
C ILE A 147 7.28 2.92 -12.72
N ASP A 148 7.93 3.54 -13.69
CA ASP A 148 7.84 4.99 -13.95
C ASP A 148 6.42 5.48 -14.23
N ASN A 149 5.60 4.66 -14.88
CA ASN A 149 4.23 5.04 -15.25
C ASN A 149 3.17 4.74 -14.19
N ALA A 150 3.54 4.03 -13.11
CA ALA A 150 2.62 3.67 -12.04
C ALA A 150 2.57 4.76 -10.95
N ALA A 151 1.38 5.00 -10.41
CA ALA A 151 1.18 5.79 -9.19
C ALA A 151 1.16 4.87 -7.95
N HIS A 152 0.56 5.30 -6.84
CA HIS A 152 0.58 4.56 -5.56
C HIS A 152 0.02 3.13 -5.65
N HIS A 153 -1.06 2.92 -6.37
CA HIS A 153 -1.65 1.59 -6.54
C HIS A 153 -1.00 0.83 -7.70
N VAL A 154 0.31 0.63 -7.59
CA VAL A 154 1.17 0.03 -8.62
C VAL A 154 0.58 -1.26 -9.25
N PRO A 155 0.04 -2.23 -8.48
CA PRO A 155 -0.55 -3.44 -9.07
C PRO A 155 -1.80 -3.19 -9.92
N ILE A 156 -2.45 -2.05 -9.76
CA ILE A 156 -3.62 -1.66 -10.57
C ILE A 156 -3.15 -1.00 -11.86
N ASP A 157 -2.14 -0.15 -11.77
CA ASP A 157 -1.61 0.58 -12.93
C ASP A 157 -0.78 -0.31 -13.85
N ALA A 158 0.10 -1.11 -13.28
CA ALA A 158 1.10 -1.91 -13.99
C ALA A 158 1.10 -3.40 -13.55
N PRO A 159 -0.03 -4.12 -13.67
CA PRO A 159 -0.14 -5.49 -13.15
C PRO A 159 0.84 -6.47 -13.81
N LYS A 160 1.10 -6.33 -15.11
CA LYS A 160 2.00 -7.24 -15.85
C LYS A 160 3.45 -7.04 -15.44
N GLU A 161 3.88 -5.79 -15.29
CA GLU A 161 5.24 -5.43 -14.85
C GLU A 161 5.47 -5.91 -13.41
N VAL A 162 4.52 -5.69 -12.52
CA VAL A 162 4.60 -6.17 -11.14
C VAL A 162 4.73 -7.69 -11.09
N ILE A 163 3.91 -8.43 -11.85
CA ILE A 163 3.99 -9.90 -11.93
C ILE A 163 5.34 -10.35 -12.44
N LYS A 164 5.89 -9.69 -13.49
CA LYS A 164 7.20 -10.02 -14.05
C LYS A 164 8.29 -9.82 -13.01
N ILE A 165 8.35 -8.64 -12.37
CA ILE A 165 9.35 -8.31 -11.35
C ILE A 165 9.28 -9.31 -10.18
N ILE A 166 8.08 -9.61 -9.68
CA ILE A 166 7.89 -10.58 -8.59
C ILE A 166 8.40 -11.96 -8.97
N LYS A 167 8.06 -12.46 -10.15
CA LYS A 167 8.51 -13.78 -10.62
C LYS A 167 10.03 -13.86 -10.74
N GLU A 168 10.64 -12.86 -11.37
CA GLU A 168 12.10 -12.79 -11.53
C GLU A 168 12.82 -12.71 -10.18
N THR A 169 12.26 -11.95 -9.23
CA THR A 169 12.83 -11.79 -7.90
C THR A 169 12.73 -13.08 -7.09
N ILE A 170 11.55 -13.71 -7.06
CA ILE A 170 11.37 -14.96 -6.31
C ILE A 170 12.26 -16.07 -6.90
N SER A 171 12.43 -16.13 -8.22
CA SER A 171 13.34 -17.12 -8.85
C SER A 171 14.81 -16.91 -8.48
N LYS A 172 15.23 -15.72 -8.11
CA LYS A 172 16.59 -15.44 -7.60
C LYS A 172 16.75 -15.84 -6.12
N TRP A 173 15.66 -15.85 -5.37
CA TRP A 173 15.68 -16.15 -3.92
C TRP A 173 15.56 -17.63 -3.58
N LEU A 174 15.07 -18.45 -4.53
CA LEU A 174 14.94 -19.91 -4.43
C LEU A 174 16.15 -20.65 -5.01
#